data_67c0afb202f0fff456eb7a9d9314c110
#
_entry.id   67c0afb202f0fff456eb7a9d9314c110
#
_cell.length_a   1.000
_cell.length_b   1.000
_cell.length_c   1.000
_cell.angle_alpha   90.00
_cell.angle_beta   90.00
_cell.angle_gamma   90.00
#
_symmetry.space_group_name_H-M   'P 1'
#
loop_
_entity.id
_entity.type
_entity.pdbx_description
1 polymer ?
#
loop_
_entity_poly.entity_id
_entity_poly.type
_entity_poly.pdbx_seq_one_letter_code
_entity_poly.pdbx_strand_id
1 'polypeptide(L)'
;YSDNYNDFGHNIDNDGFFNQMDFLVPNLHRMLIPGRVAAIHVKDRIRYSYQNGTSFTSMDDFSGDTVRSFKKHGFHLIGKITITTDVVRENNQTYRLGHSEKCKDGSKMGVGMPEYVLLFREAPTNADNAYSDLPIFKEKDEYPVERWQLDAHAYWRSSGDHYLDVETLKDKDLKEVWKVWKQYNDEGLYTFENHLKLSTELEKKGKISREYMTVPPHSNNDFVWTDVNRMHTLNARQVSNKKEKHICPLQIDIVERLIELFSMKGETVYEPFGGLMTVPTIALKMGRKAKAVELNSEYYKDGLFYVRSMHEKLNMPTLFDFLPELEKV
;
A
#
# COMPACT_ATOMS: atom_id res chain seq x y z
N TYR A 1 13.99 -11.10 5.07
CA TYR A 1 14.49 -12.47 5.26
C TYR A 1 13.37 -13.31 5.82
N SER A 2 13.13 -14.46 5.23
CA SER A 2 12.19 -15.44 5.74
C SER A 2 12.94 -16.45 6.65
N ASP A 3 12.29 -16.88 7.71
CA ASP A 3 12.78 -17.98 8.55
C ASP A 3 12.59 -19.35 7.88
N ASN A 4 11.83 -19.37 6.78
CA ASN A 4 11.58 -20.58 6.03
C ASN A 4 12.60 -20.75 4.90
N TYR A 5 13.34 -21.85 4.92
CA TYR A 5 14.37 -22.18 3.92
C TYR A 5 13.85 -22.21 2.48
N ASN A 6 12.57 -22.50 2.28
CA ASN A 6 11.97 -22.57 0.95
C ASN A 6 11.43 -21.23 0.42
N ASP A 7 11.45 -20.16 1.23
CA ASP A 7 10.96 -18.88 0.80
C ASP A 7 11.97 -18.13 -0.06
N PHE A 8 11.48 -17.43 -1.08
CA PHE A 8 12.28 -16.46 -1.81
C PHE A 8 12.74 -15.36 -0.84
N GLY A 9 14.02 -15.08 -0.82
CA GLY A 9 14.59 -14.12 0.14
C GLY A 9 15.15 -14.75 1.41
N HIS A 10 15.15 -16.08 1.55
CA HIS A 10 15.95 -16.77 2.54
C HIS A 10 17.42 -16.69 2.13
N ASN A 11 18.06 -15.58 2.42
CA ASN A 11 19.44 -15.27 2.06
C ASN A 11 20.22 -14.77 3.27
N ILE A 12 21.52 -15.04 3.25
CA ILE A 12 22.42 -14.64 4.35
C ILE A 12 22.60 -13.12 4.39
N ASP A 13 22.60 -12.48 3.21
CA ASP A 13 22.87 -11.06 3.03
C ASP A 13 22.07 -10.45 1.85
N ASN A 14 22.25 -9.16 1.64
CA ASN A 14 21.63 -8.44 0.53
C ASN A 14 22.14 -8.93 -0.84
N ASP A 15 23.41 -9.28 -0.94
CA ASP A 15 24.01 -9.71 -2.23
C ASP A 15 23.34 -11.01 -2.69
N GLY A 16 23.16 -11.97 -1.78
CA GLY A 16 22.43 -13.21 -2.07
C GLY A 16 20.99 -12.95 -2.51
N PHE A 17 20.30 -11.99 -1.87
CA PHE A 17 18.96 -11.58 -2.26
C PHE A 17 18.93 -10.98 -3.67
N PHE A 18 19.81 -10.01 -3.96
CA PHE A 18 19.83 -9.35 -5.26
C PHE A 18 20.33 -10.26 -6.38
N ASN A 19 21.16 -11.24 -6.08
CA ASN A 19 21.50 -12.30 -7.04
C ASN A 19 20.26 -13.12 -7.45
N GLN A 20 19.33 -13.38 -6.54
CA GLN A 20 18.03 -14.00 -6.90
C GLN A 20 17.15 -13.02 -7.68
N MET A 21 17.13 -11.74 -7.30
CA MET A 21 16.39 -10.71 -8.05
C MET A 21 16.89 -10.55 -9.49
N ASP A 22 18.14 -10.81 -9.77
CA ASP A 22 18.70 -10.79 -11.12
C ASP A 22 18.06 -11.83 -12.08
N PHE A 23 17.40 -12.86 -11.55
CA PHE A 23 16.56 -13.76 -12.35
C PHE A 23 15.11 -13.26 -12.50
N LEU A 24 14.58 -12.56 -11.50
CA LEU A 24 13.20 -12.10 -11.51
C LEU A 24 13.03 -10.78 -12.28
N VAL A 25 13.86 -9.78 -12.00
CA VAL A 25 13.70 -8.42 -12.54
C VAL A 25 13.69 -8.37 -14.07
N PRO A 26 14.59 -9.08 -14.80
CA PRO A 26 14.51 -9.14 -16.27
C PRO A 26 13.19 -9.73 -16.78
N ASN A 27 12.62 -10.72 -16.06
CA ASN A 27 11.35 -11.30 -16.42
C ASN A 27 10.19 -10.34 -16.18
N LEU A 28 10.23 -9.57 -15.08
CA LEU A 28 9.25 -8.50 -14.83
C LEU A 28 9.31 -7.44 -15.95
N HIS A 29 10.51 -7.02 -16.34
CA HIS A 29 10.70 -6.08 -17.45
C HIS A 29 10.08 -6.63 -18.74
N ARG A 30 10.36 -7.88 -19.10
CA ARG A 30 9.83 -8.53 -20.31
C ARG A 30 8.30 -8.70 -20.30
N MET A 31 7.69 -8.87 -19.11
CA MET A 31 6.25 -9.09 -18.96
C MET A 31 5.44 -7.80 -18.85
N LEU A 32 6.08 -6.73 -18.40
CA LEU A 32 5.42 -5.44 -18.27
C LEU A 32 5.15 -4.87 -19.68
N ILE A 33 3.96 -4.33 -19.89
CA ILE A 33 3.66 -3.60 -21.12
C ILE A 33 4.55 -2.36 -21.15
N PRO A 34 5.31 -2.12 -22.24
CA PRO A 34 6.16 -0.93 -22.35
C PRO A 34 5.39 0.37 -22.05
N GLY A 35 5.97 1.21 -21.24
CA GLY A 35 5.34 2.43 -20.71
C GLY A 35 4.51 2.26 -19.46
N ARG A 36 4.33 1.04 -18.93
CA ARG A 36 3.64 0.79 -17.66
C ARG A 36 4.61 0.82 -16.47
N VAL A 37 4.03 0.80 -15.28
CA VAL A 37 4.72 1.03 -13.99
C VAL A 37 4.84 -0.26 -13.20
N ALA A 38 6.01 -0.47 -12.61
CA ALA A 38 6.24 -1.41 -11.53
C ALA A 38 6.41 -0.64 -10.21
N ALA A 39 5.59 -0.96 -9.20
CA ALA A 39 5.63 -0.35 -7.89
C ALA A 39 6.18 -1.36 -6.87
N ILE A 40 7.29 -1.06 -6.24
CA ILE A 40 8.03 -1.96 -5.36
C ILE A 40 8.02 -1.40 -3.94
N HIS A 41 7.30 -2.08 -3.05
CA HIS A 41 7.24 -1.71 -1.64
C HIS A 41 8.41 -2.34 -0.87
N VAL A 42 9.22 -1.51 -0.25
CA VAL A 42 10.43 -1.94 0.48
C VAL A 42 10.61 -1.14 1.77
N LYS A 43 11.42 -1.70 2.66
CA LYS A 43 11.92 -1.03 3.86
C LYS A 43 13.41 -1.28 3.97
N ASP A 44 14.16 -0.25 4.38
CA ASP A 44 15.58 -0.42 4.70
C ASP A 44 15.73 -1.36 5.90
N ARG A 45 16.90 -1.94 6.06
CA ARG A 45 17.14 -3.01 7.03
C ARG A 45 18.07 -2.56 8.13
N ILE A 46 17.79 -3.03 9.35
CA ILE A 46 18.73 -2.93 10.44
C ILE A 46 19.81 -3.97 10.24
N ARG A 47 21.05 -3.53 10.37
CA ARG A 47 22.23 -4.39 10.42
C ARG A 47 22.80 -4.38 11.83
N TYR A 48 22.64 -5.48 12.52
CA TYR A 48 23.11 -5.61 13.89
C TYR A 48 24.65 -5.67 13.95
N SER A 49 25.21 -5.34 15.12
CA SER A 49 26.67 -5.29 15.33
C SER A 49 27.40 -6.60 14.96
N TYR A 50 26.77 -7.73 15.22
CA TYR A 50 27.34 -9.04 14.84
C TYR A 50 27.33 -9.30 13.31
N GLN A 51 26.52 -8.58 12.56
CA GLN A 51 26.43 -8.71 11.10
C GLN A 51 27.37 -7.76 10.36
N ASN A 52 27.65 -6.60 10.94
CA ASN A 52 28.46 -5.56 10.29
C ASN A 52 29.91 -5.49 10.79
N GLY A 53 30.27 -6.35 11.75
CA GLY A 53 31.63 -6.39 12.31
C GLY A 53 32.01 -5.17 13.16
N THR A 54 31.01 -4.36 13.58
CA THR A 54 31.21 -3.18 14.42
C THR A 54 30.64 -3.39 15.82
N SER A 55 30.85 -2.44 16.71
CA SER A 55 30.26 -2.47 18.07
C SER A 55 28.87 -1.87 18.16
N PHE A 56 28.31 -1.37 17.06
CA PHE A 56 27.01 -0.68 17.03
C PHE A 56 26.11 -1.18 15.89
N THR A 57 24.84 -0.94 16.01
CA THR A 57 23.83 -1.24 14.99
C THR A 57 23.85 -0.15 13.92
N SER A 58 23.85 -0.57 12.67
CA SER A 58 23.77 0.31 11.50
C SER A 58 22.51 0.01 10.66
N MET A 59 22.40 0.64 9.51
CA MET A 59 21.32 0.45 8.55
C MET A 59 21.90 0.07 7.19
N ASP A 60 21.25 -0.86 6.51
CA ASP A 60 21.53 -1.18 5.12
C ASP A 60 20.53 -0.42 4.22
N ASP A 61 21.05 0.27 3.22
CA ASP A 61 20.29 0.98 2.19
C ASP A 61 19.66 -0.01 1.20
N PHE A 62 18.72 -0.82 1.68
CA PHE A 62 18.03 -1.82 0.87
C PHE A 62 17.18 -1.18 -0.25
N SER A 63 16.61 -0.01 0.03
CA SER A 63 15.86 0.75 -0.97
C SER A 63 16.75 1.22 -2.11
N GLY A 64 17.96 1.69 -1.81
CA GLY A 64 18.95 2.06 -2.82
C GLY A 64 19.47 0.87 -3.62
N ASP A 65 19.70 -0.28 -2.97
CA ASP A 65 20.09 -1.53 -3.67
C ASP A 65 18.99 -2.00 -4.62
N THR A 66 17.71 -1.90 -4.21
CA THR A 66 16.58 -2.19 -5.08
C THR A 66 16.56 -1.27 -6.31
N VAL A 67 16.80 0.03 -6.13
CA VAL A 67 16.90 0.98 -7.26
C VAL A 67 18.03 0.58 -8.22
N ARG A 68 19.21 0.23 -7.69
CA ARG A 68 20.36 -0.20 -8.49
C ARG A 68 20.04 -1.47 -9.28
N SER A 69 19.41 -2.46 -8.64
CA SER A 69 19.01 -3.71 -9.28
C SER A 69 18.02 -3.50 -10.43
N PHE A 70 16.96 -2.74 -10.21
CA PHE A 70 15.97 -2.48 -11.26
C PHE A 70 16.55 -1.68 -12.44
N LYS A 71 17.36 -0.64 -12.16
CA LYS A 71 18.05 0.14 -13.20
C LYS A 71 19.01 -0.69 -14.01
N LYS A 72 19.72 -1.63 -13.41
CA LYS A 72 20.60 -2.60 -14.10
C LYS A 72 19.86 -3.37 -15.19
N HIS A 73 18.56 -3.63 -14.97
CA HIS A 73 17.72 -4.42 -15.87
C HIS A 73 16.78 -3.59 -16.76
N GLY A 74 17.10 -2.31 -16.98
CA GLY A 74 16.43 -1.47 -17.98
C GLY A 74 15.27 -0.64 -17.47
N PHE A 75 14.88 -0.76 -16.19
CA PHE A 75 13.87 0.10 -15.61
C PHE A 75 14.36 1.53 -15.34
N HIS A 76 13.48 2.50 -15.43
CA HIS A 76 13.72 3.89 -15.08
C HIS A 76 12.98 4.22 -13.77
N LEU A 77 13.69 4.72 -12.77
CA LEU A 77 13.07 5.23 -11.55
C LEU A 77 12.31 6.53 -11.86
N ILE A 78 11.01 6.57 -11.60
CA ILE A 78 10.16 7.73 -11.86
C ILE A 78 9.67 8.41 -10.57
N GLY A 79 9.77 7.73 -9.42
CA GLY A 79 9.36 8.30 -8.15
C GLY A 79 9.68 7.41 -6.96
N LYS A 80 9.62 8.02 -5.79
CA LYS A 80 9.77 7.35 -4.50
C LYS A 80 8.75 7.95 -3.54
N ILE A 81 7.83 7.13 -3.06
CA ILE A 81 6.85 7.51 -2.04
C ILE A 81 7.37 7.04 -0.68
N THR A 82 7.35 7.90 0.31
CA THR A 82 7.71 7.57 1.69
C THR A 82 6.44 7.30 2.49
N ILE A 83 6.38 6.17 3.17
CA ILE A 83 5.29 5.82 4.08
C ILE A 83 5.83 5.96 5.50
N THR A 84 5.23 6.85 6.28
CA THR A 84 5.66 7.08 7.65
C THR A 84 5.30 5.91 8.54
N THR A 85 6.13 5.66 9.54
CA THR A 85 5.90 4.63 10.55
C THR A 85 5.90 5.27 11.94
N ASP A 86 5.06 4.76 12.82
CA ASP A 86 5.06 5.20 14.22
C ASP A 86 6.14 4.44 14.98
N VAL A 87 7.24 5.11 15.27
CA VAL A 87 8.41 4.52 15.93
C VAL A 87 8.15 4.08 17.37
N VAL A 88 7.08 4.54 17.99
CA VAL A 88 6.68 4.14 19.35
C VAL A 88 5.83 2.86 19.31
N ARG A 89 4.94 2.75 18.32
CA ARG A 89 4.00 1.62 18.17
C ARG A 89 4.61 0.42 17.49
N GLU A 90 5.46 0.64 16.50
CA GLU A 90 6.13 -0.43 15.77
C GLU A 90 7.25 -1.03 16.60
N ASN A 91 6.93 -2.07 17.33
CA ASN A 91 7.76 -2.61 18.38
C ASN A 91 8.97 -3.38 17.90
N ASN A 92 8.99 -3.91 16.69
CA ASN A 92 9.99 -4.84 16.23
C ASN A 92 10.71 -4.31 14.99
N GLN A 93 12.01 -4.57 14.94
CA GLN A 93 12.87 -4.33 13.77
C GLN A 93 12.90 -2.88 13.29
N THR A 94 12.50 -1.94 14.11
CA THR A 94 12.68 -0.53 13.83
C THR A 94 13.88 -0.02 14.57
N TYR A 95 14.74 0.70 13.88
CA TYR A 95 15.83 1.46 14.46
C TYR A 95 15.22 2.67 15.17
N ARG A 96 14.76 2.47 16.39
CA ARG A 96 13.85 3.37 17.09
C ARG A 96 14.43 3.94 18.38
N LEU A 97 13.70 4.88 18.95
CA LEU A 97 13.96 5.42 20.28
C LEU A 97 13.69 4.35 21.35
N GLY A 98 14.71 3.89 22.04
CA GLY A 98 14.59 2.95 23.16
C GLY A 98 14.63 3.66 24.49
N HIS A 99 13.75 3.28 25.43
CA HIS A 99 13.75 3.88 26.77
C HIS A 99 15.08 3.66 27.51
N SER A 100 15.62 2.44 27.46
CA SER A 100 16.89 2.11 28.11
C SER A 100 18.09 2.87 27.54
N GLU A 101 18.10 3.14 26.26
CA GLU A 101 19.12 3.95 25.60
C GLU A 101 18.96 5.42 25.95
N LYS A 102 17.71 5.91 26.06
CA LYS A 102 17.44 7.28 26.49
C LYS A 102 17.86 7.54 27.95
N CYS A 103 17.76 6.53 28.80
CA CYS A 103 18.27 6.61 30.19
C CYS A 103 19.80 6.59 30.32
N LYS A 104 20.51 6.35 29.21
CA LYS A 104 21.97 6.43 29.10
C LYS A 104 22.36 7.70 28.33
N ASP A 105 23.33 7.58 27.45
CA ASP A 105 23.81 8.71 26.64
C ASP A 105 23.02 8.91 25.32
N GLY A 106 22.16 7.97 24.94
CA GLY A 106 21.34 8.01 23.74
C GLY A 106 22.10 7.72 22.44
N SER A 107 23.39 7.45 22.47
CA SER A 107 24.21 7.25 21.25
C SER A 107 23.81 6.02 20.44
N LYS A 108 23.08 5.07 21.04
CA LYS A 108 22.54 3.88 20.35
C LYS A 108 21.14 4.06 19.78
N MET A 109 20.54 5.24 19.95
CA MET A 109 19.19 5.47 19.45
C MET A 109 19.18 5.74 17.95
N GLY A 110 18.24 5.09 17.27
CA GLY A 110 17.85 5.44 15.92
C GLY A 110 16.59 6.31 15.89
N VAL A 111 16.27 6.80 14.71
CA VAL A 111 15.11 7.66 14.48
C VAL A 111 13.88 6.89 13.98
N GLY A 112 13.98 5.58 13.89
CA GLY A 112 13.01 4.76 13.15
C GLY A 112 13.29 4.75 11.65
N MET A 113 12.59 3.90 10.94
CA MET A 113 12.74 3.77 9.49
C MET A 113 11.39 3.84 8.81
N PRO A 114 11.20 4.73 7.83
CA PRO A 114 10.02 4.72 6.99
C PRO A 114 10.03 3.50 6.07
N GLU A 115 8.90 3.28 5.41
CA GLU A 115 8.82 2.38 4.26
C GLU A 115 8.78 3.20 2.97
N TYR A 116 9.11 2.55 1.87
CA TYR A 116 9.15 3.21 0.58
C TYR A 116 8.37 2.41 -0.46
N VAL A 117 7.66 3.12 -1.33
CA VAL A 117 7.24 2.58 -2.61
C VAL A 117 8.12 3.19 -3.69
N LEU A 118 8.91 2.35 -4.32
CA LEU A 118 9.77 2.73 -5.45
C LEU A 118 9.00 2.52 -6.74
N LEU A 119 8.86 3.57 -7.52
CA LEU A 119 8.11 3.55 -8.76
C LEU A 119 9.07 3.47 -9.94
N PHE A 120 8.97 2.41 -10.70
CA PHE A 120 9.77 2.18 -11.89
C PHE A 120 8.88 2.15 -13.12
N ARG A 121 9.42 2.57 -14.24
CA ARG A 121 8.75 2.54 -15.52
C ARG A 121 9.64 1.95 -16.59
N GLU A 122 9.05 1.15 -17.44
CA GLU A 122 9.67 0.76 -18.71
C GLU A 122 9.39 1.85 -19.74
N ALA A 123 10.36 2.08 -20.65
CA ALA A 123 10.17 3.04 -21.73
C ALA A 123 9.11 2.52 -22.72
N PRO A 124 8.15 3.35 -23.17
CA PRO A 124 7.27 2.96 -24.26
C PRO A 124 8.04 2.81 -25.56
N THR A 125 7.59 1.95 -26.48
CA THR A 125 8.23 1.78 -27.77
C THR A 125 8.05 3.02 -28.67
N ASN A 126 6.90 3.71 -28.51
CA ASN A 126 6.67 5.00 -29.15
C ASN A 126 7.10 6.15 -28.22
N ALA A 127 8.25 6.75 -28.50
CA ALA A 127 8.79 7.84 -27.72
C ALA A 127 8.04 9.18 -27.90
N ASP A 128 7.26 9.34 -28.96
CA ASP A 128 6.68 10.65 -29.32
C ASP A 128 5.55 11.09 -28.39
N ASN A 129 4.80 10.14 -27.82
CA ASN A 129 3.66 10.45 -26.95
C ASN A 129 3.84 10.08 -25.48
N ALA A 130 4.86 9.33 -25.14
CA ALA A 130 5.18 8.87 -23.80
C ALA A 130 4.08 8.05 -23.07
N TYR A 131 3.00 7.67 -23.75
CA TYR A 131 2.00 6.73 -23.22
C TYR A 131 2.53 5.28 -23.25
N SER A 132 1.80 4.37 -22.61
CA SER A 132 2.11 2.94 -22.78
C SER A 132 1.75 2.47 -24.19
N ASP A 133 2.33 1.35 -24.61
CA ASP A 133 2.07 0.79 -25.94
C ASP A 133 0.60 0.33 -26.14
N LEU A 134 -0.08 0.01 -25.04
CA LEU A 134 -1.49 -0.33 -25.02
C LEU A 134 -2.26 0.62 -24.08
N PRO A 135 -2.46 1.89 -24.45
CA PRO A 135 -3.10 2.84 -23.56
C PRO A 135 -4.62 2.60 -23.51
N ILE A 136 -5.19 2.79 -22.32
CA ILE A 136 -6.64 2.85 -22.13
C ILE A 136 -6.99 4.29 -21.79
N PHE A 137 -7.77 4.93 -22.63
CA PHE A 137 -8.21 6.30 -22.42
C PHE A 137 -9.63 6.33 -21.83
N LYS A 138 -9.93 7.40 -21.12
CA LYS A 138 -11.28 7.77 -20.70
C LYS A 138 -11.67 9.03 -21.44
N GLU A 139 -12.90 9.09 -21.91
CA GLU A 139 -13.45 10.34 -22.44
C GLU A 139 -13.63 11.35 -21.30
N LYS A 140 -13.50 12.64 -21.64
CA LYS A 140 -13.58 13.72 -20.62
C LYS A 140 -14.94 13.76 -19.92
N ASP A 141 -16.00 13.39 -20.64
CA ASP A 141 -17.36 13.33 -20.10
C ASP A 141 -17.54 12.15 -19.14
N GLU A 142 -16.80 11.05 -19.34
CA GLU A 142 -16.78 9.90 -18.43
C GLU A 142 -15.90 10.13 -17.21
N TYR A 143 -14.92 11.04 -17.33
CA TYR A 143 -13.99 11.37 -16.27
C TYR A 143 -13.81 12.88 -16.14
N PRO A 144 -14.81 13.59 -15.59
CA PRO A 144 -14.78 15.04 -15.46
C PRO A 144 -13.75 15.51 -14.43
N VAL A 145 -13.41 16.79 -14.47
CA VAL A 145 -12.38 17.41 -13.61
C VAL A 145 -12.68 17.23 -12.11
N GLU A 146 -13.95 17.32 -11.74
CA GLU A 146 -14.41 17.13 -10.37
C GLU A 146 -14.13 15.72 -9.87
N ARG A 147 -14.35 14.73 -10.73
CA ARG A 147 -14.00 13.34 -10.41
C ARG A 147 -12.50 13.17 -10.27
N TRP A 148 -11.71 13.77 -11.16
CA TRP A 148 -10.26 13.76 -11.04
C TRP A 148 -9.78 14.38 -9.72
N GLN A 149 -10.38 15.49 -9.28
CA GLN A 149 -10.03 16.12 -7.99
C GLN A 149 -10.30 15.18 -6.81
N LEU A 150 -11.43 14.46 -6.82
CA LEU A 150 -11.73 13.44 -5.79
C LEU A 150 -10.67 12.33 -5.76
N ASP A 151 -10.36 11.77 -6.92
CA ASP A 151 -9.37 10.70 -7.02
C ASP A 151 -7.98 11.18 -6.62
N ALA A 152 -7.60 12.39 -7.00
CA ALA A 152 -6.32 13.00 -6.61
C ALA A 152 -6.19 13.14 -5.10
N HIS A 153 -7.25 13.55 -4.40
CA HIS A 153 -7.23 13.63 -2.95
C HIS A 153 -7.26 12.27 -2.25
N ALA A 154 -8.01 11.32 -2.80
CA ALA A 154 -8.18 10.01 -2.17
C ALA A 154 -6.99 9.06 -2.38
N TYR A 155 -6.40 9.06 -3.57
CA TYR A 155 -5.41 8.06 -3.97
C TYR A 155 -4.01 8.64 -4.23
N TRP A 156 -3.91 9.91 -4.63
CA TRP A 156 -2.65 10.52 -5.02
C TRP A 156 -1.98 11.26 -3.87
N ARG A 157 -2.73 11.55 -2.82
CA ARG A 157 -2.25 12.24 -1.63
C ARG A 157 -2.65 11.48 -0.37
N SER A 158 -1.87 11.65 0.66
CA SER A 158 -2.25 11.20 1.99
C SER A 158 -3.39 12.09 2.53
N SER A 159 -4.28 11.52 3.33
CA SER A 159 -5.39 12.25 3.95
C SER A 159 -4.97 13.21 5.07
N GLY A 160 -3.69 13.18 5.46
CA GLY A 160 -3.16 13.98 6.55
C GLY A 160 -3.38 13.39 7.94
N ASP A 161 -2.84 14.09 8.92
CA ASP A 161 -2.96 13.68 10.32
C ASP A 161 -4.26 14.20 10.92
N HIS A 162 -4.87 13.40 11.79
CA HIS A 162 -6.02 13.76 12.58
C HIS A 162 -5.63 13.94 14.05
N TYR A 163 -6.13 14.98 14.68
CA TYR A 163 -5.96 15.22 16.11
C TYR A 163 -7.08 14.57 16.89
N LEU A 164 -6.73 13.81 17.91
CA LEU A 164 -7.66 13.41 18.94
C LEU A 164 -7.63 14.48 20.05
N ASP A 165 -8.80 15.10 20.31
CA ASP A 165 -8.90 16.12 21.33
C ASP A 165 -8.61 15.54 22.71
N VAL A 166 -7.74 16.18 23.47
CA VAL A 166 -7.37 15.79 24.84
C VAL A 166 -8.60 15.73 25.74
N GLU A 167 -9.57 16.61 25.55
CA GLU A 167 -10.83 16.60 26.33
C GLU A 167 -11.62 15.30 26.16
N THR A 168 -11.49 14.64 25.02
CA THR A 168 -12.13 13.34 24.78
C THR A 168 -11.52 12.22 25.65
N LEU A 169 -10.30 12.40 26.15
CA LEU A 169 -9.54 11.36 26.85
C LEU A 169 -9.38 11.60 28.35
N LYS A 170 -9.50 12.83 28.83
CA LYS A 170 -9.07 13.24 30.18
C LYS A 170 -9.74 12.48 31.33
N ASP A 171 -10.99 12.03 31.15
CA ASP A 171 -11.78 11.35 32.18
C ASP A 171 -11.86 9.83 31.97
N LYS A 172 -11.01 9.26 31.12
CA LYS A 172 -11.02 7.84 30.76
C LYS A 172 -9.86 7.07 31.39
N ASP A 173 -10.16 5.84 31.78
CA ASP A 173 -9.08 4.94 32.19
C ASP A 173 -8.20 4.50 30.99
N LEU A 174 -7.06 3.88 31.27
CA LEU A 174 -6.10 3.51 30.25
C LEU A 174 -6.66 2.56 29.18
N LYS A 175 -7.57 1.66 29.55
CA LYS A 175 -8.21 0.73 28.61
C LYS A 175 -9.21 1.45 27.72
N GLU A 176 -9.96 2.38 28.29
CA GLU A 176 -10.90 3.23 27.54
C GLU A 176 -10.17 4.19 26.60
N VAL A 177 -9.04 4.79 27.05
CA VAL A 177 -8.15 5.60 26.19
C VAL A 177 -7.70 4.79 24.99
N TRP A 178 -7.22 3.56 25.18
CA TRP A 178 -6.82 2.68 24.08
C TRP A 178 -7.95 2.35 23.13
N LYS A 179 -9.16 2.08 23.66
CA LYS A 179 -10.34 1.77 22.85
C LYS A 179 -10.76 2.96 21.99
N VAL A 180 -10.87 4.14 22.61
CA VAL A 180 -11.24 5.39 21.92
C VAL A 180 -10.19 5.74 20.85
N TRP A 181 -8.92 5.63 21.21
CA TRP A 181 -7.84 5.95 20.30
C TRP A 181 -7.78 4.99 19.09
N LYS A 182 -7.99 3.69 19.32
CA LYS A 182 -8.10 2.70 18.27
C LYS A 182 -9.28 3.00 17.35
N GLN A 183 -10.45 3.23 17.91
CA GLN A 183 -11.65 3.58 17.15
C GLN A 183 -11.45 4.86 16.35
N TYR A 184 -10.87 5.87 16.94
CA TYR A 184 -10.55 7.14 16.27
C TYR A 184 -9.58 6.95 15.10
N ASN A 185 -8.54 6.13 15.25
CA ASN A 185 -7.63 5.83 14.15
C ASN A 185 -8.30 5.02 13.04
N ASP A 186 -9.21 4.11 13.39
CA ASP A 186 -9.93 3.29 12.42
C ASP A 186 -11.01 4.10 11.68
N GLU A 187 -11.70 5.02 12.37
CA GLU A 187 -12.79 5.85 11.84
C GLU A 187 -12.29 7.22 11.31
N GLY A 188 -11.20 7.75 11.88
CA GLY A 188 -10.63 9.04 11.52
C GLY A 188 -9.79 9.02 10.24
N LEU A 189 -9.55 7.86 9.67
CA LEU A 189 -8.90 7.75 8.37
C LEU A 189 -9.79 8.36 7.29
N TYR A 190 -9.15 9.06 6.36
CA TYR A 190 -9.86 9.53 5.20
C TYR A 190 -10.42 8.33 4.42
N THR A 191 -11.74 8.25 4.31
CA THR A 191 -12.41 7.24 3.51
C THR A 191 -12.94 7.88 2.24
N PHE A 192 -12.45 7.43 1.11
CA PHE A 192 -12.86 7.90 -0.21
C PHE A 192 -14.36 7.73 -0.41
N GLU A 193 -14.92 6.60 0.01
CA GLU A 193 -16.35 6.34 -0.12
C GLU A 193 -17.22 7.37 0.63
N ASN A 194 -16.80 7.75 1.84
CA ASN A 194 -17.52 8.77 2.60
C ASN A 194 -17.38 10.15 1.98
N HIS A 195 -16.21 10.49 1.50
CA HIS A 195 -15.96 11.75 0.79
C HIS A 195 -16.83 11.82 -0.48
N LEU A 196 -16.86 10.72 -1.25
CA LEU A 196 -17.66 10.63 -2.47
C LEU A 196 -19.17 10.78 -2.18
N LYS A 197 -19.69 10.11 -1.14
CA LYS A 197 -21.09 10.25 -0.73
C LYS A 197 -21.43 11.68 -0.38
N LEU A 198 -20.63 12.30 0.50
CA LEU A 198 -20.83 13.69 0.91
C LEU A 198 -20.75 14.65 -0.27
N SER A 199 -19.77 14.45 -1.16
CA SER A 199 -19.61 15.27 -2.37
C SER A 199 -20.83 15.16 -3.26
N THR A 200 -21.34 13.94 -3.50
CA THR A 200 -22.54 13.68 -4.31
C THR A 200 -23.79 14.33 -3.71
N GLU A 201 -23.94 14.29 -2.38
CA GLU A 201 -25.07 14.94 -1.70
C GLU A 201 -25.00 16.47 -1.78
N LEU A 202 -23.81 17.05 -1.64
CA LEU A 202 -23.59 18.48 -1.77
C LEU A 202 -23.81 18.97 -3.20
N GLU A 203 -23.37 18.19 -4.18
CA GLU A 203 -23.59 18.46 -5.60
C GLU A 203 -25.08 18.53 -5.94
N LYS A 204 -25.84 17.51 -5.52
CA LYS A 204 -27.31 17.50 -5.68
C LYS A 204 -28.01 18.71 -5.06
N LYS A 205 -27.43 19.27 -4.03
CA LYS A 205 -27.92 20.49 -3.36
C LYS A 205 -27.37 21.77 -3.98
N GLY A 206 -26.57 21.69 -5.04
CA GLY A 206 -25.91 22.84 -5.67
C GLY A 206 -24.92 23.55 -4.73
N LYS A 207 -24.35 22.85 -3.77
CA LYS A 207 -23.48 23.43 -2.72
C LYS A 207 -22.00 23.04 -2.82
N ILE A 208 -21.63 22.20 -3.78
CA ILE A 208 -20.22 21.95 -4.04
C ILE A 208 -19.64 23.18 -4.72
N SER A 209 -18.71 23.81 -4.01
CA SER A 209 -17.86 24.82 -4.60
C SER A 209 -16.52 24.24 -4.96
N ARG A 210 -15.79 24.92 -5.83
CA ARG A 210 -14.41 24.58 -6.17
C ARG A 210 -13.53 24.52 -4.92
N GLU A 211 -13.77 25.40 -3.97
CA GLU A 211 -13.05 25.49 -2.70
C GLU A 211 -13.26 24.23 -1.85
N TYR A 212 -14.46 23.65 -1.83
CA TYR A 212 -14.72 22.40 -1.12
C TYR A 212 -13.81 21.26 -1.60
N MET A 213 -13.57 21.17 -2.90
CA MET A 213 -12.71 20.14 -3.50
C MET A 213 -11.22 20.35 -3.19
N THR A 214 -10.84 21.55 -2.76
CA THR A 214 -9.45 21.89 -2.39
C THR A 214 -9.18 21.82 -0.89
N VAL A 215 -10.21 21.69 -0.06
CA VAL A 215 -10.14 21.76 1.42
C VAL A 215 -10.26 20.41 2.15
N PRO A 216 -10.55 19.24 1.50
CA PRO A 216 -10.67 17.99 2.25
C PRO A 216 -9.38 17.67 3.01
N PRO A 217 -9.47 17.00 4.15
CA PRO A 217 -8.30 16.61 4.91
C PRO A 217 -7.43 15.68 4.07
N HIS A 218 -6.24 16.12 3.76
CA HIS A 218 -5.27 15.40 2.95
C HIS A 218 -3.85 15.85 3.31
N SER A 219 -2.88 15.02 2.97
CA SER A 219 -1.48 15.39 3.11
C SER A 219 -1.12 16.54 2.19
N ASN A 220 -0.28 17.44 2.68
CA ASN A 220 0.32 18.49 1.87
C ASN A 220 1.47 18.00 0.98
N ASN A 221 1.81 16.70 1.04
CA ASN A 221 2.92 16.13 0.31
C ASN A 221 2.51 14.82 -0.37
N ASP A 222 2.51 14.81 -1.70
CA ASP A 222 2.11 13.68 -2.52
C ASP A 222 3.07 12.47 -2.40
N PHE A 223 4.29 12.72 -1.95
CA PHE A 223 5.34 11.70 -1.83
C PHE A 223 5.51 11.17 -0.40
N VAL A 224 4.69 11.64 0.54
CA VAL A 224 4.72 11.18 1.93
C VAL A 224 3.31 10.80 2.37
N TRP A 225 3.12 9.52 2.64
CA TRP A 225 1.86 8.99 3.17
C TRP A 225 1.96 8.83 4.68
N THR A 226 1.18 9.59 5.41
CA THR A 226 1.16 9.62 6.88
C THR A 226 0.00 8.85 7.48
N ASP A 227 -0.96 8.45 6.67
CA ASP A 227 -2.27 7.94 7.05
C ASP A 227 -2.52 6.48 6.66
N VAL A 228 -1.48 5.72 6.32
CA VAL A 228 -1.63 4.28 6.03
C VAL A 228 -2.00 3.52 7.30
N ASN A 229 -3.16 2.85 7.27
CA ASN A 229 -3.60 2.02 8.39
C ASN A 229 -2.85 0.69 8.40
N ARG A 230 -1.94 0.54 9.37
CA ARG A 230 -1.08 -0.64 9.52
C ARG A 230 -1.85 -1.92 9.84
N MET A 231 -3.05 -1.80 10.38
CA MET A 231 -3.89 -2.93 10.75
C MET A 231 -4.87 -3.34 9.63
N HIS A 232 -5.00 -2.54 8.59
CA HIS A 232 -5.89 -2.81 7.47
C HIS A 232 -5.23 -3.80 6.49
N THR A 233 -5.28 -5.07 6.84
CA THR A 233 -4.61 -6.18 6.12
C THR A 233 -5.51 -7.41 6.04
N LEU A 234 -5.23 -8.33 5.09
CA LEU A 234 -5.92 -9.60 4.95
C LEU A 234 -5.36 -10.66 5.93
N ASN A 235 -5.66 -10.57 7.22
CA ASN A 235 -5.14 -11.53 8.21
C ASN A 235 -6.22 -12.19 9.09
N ALA A 236 -7.48 -11.85 8.92
CA ALA A 236 -8.58 -12.30 9.80
C ALA A 236 -8.71 -13.84 9.84
N ARG A 237 -8.53 -14.52 8.71
CA ARG A 237 -8.64 -15.99 8.63
C ARG A 237 -7.52 -16.70 9.39
N GLN A 238 -6.31 -16.22 9.31
CA GLN A 238 -5.17 -16.81 10.03
C GLN A 238 -5.33 -16.68 11.54
N VAL A 239 -5.85 -15.53 11.99
CA VAL A 239 -6.16 -15.30 13.41
C VAL A 239 -7.24 -16.24 13.89
N SER A 240 -8.33 -16.45 13.13
CA SER A 240 -9.44 -17.33 13.52
C SER A 240 -9.04 -18.80 13.55
N ASN A 241 -8.17 -19.24 12.66
CA ASN A 241 -7.76 -20.64 12.54
C ASN A 241 -6.55 -21.00 13.42
N LYS A 242 -6.03 -20.09 14.24
CA LYS A 242 -4.81 -20.29 15.06
C LYS A 242 -3.60 -20.79 14.27
N LYS A 243 -3.57 -20.50 12.97
CA LYS A 243 -2.46 -20.86 12.08
C LYS A 243 -1.28 -19.91 12.25
N GLU A 244 -0.14 -20.30 11.72
CA GLU A 244 1.02 -19.43 11.60
C GLU A 244 0.62 -18.14 10.86
N LYS A 245 0.85 -16.98 11.49
CA LYS A 245 0.48 -15.68 10.92
C LYS A 245 1.49 -15.30 9.85
N HIS A 246 1.00 -14.78 8.74
CA HIS A 246 1.87 -14.12 7.78
C HIS A 246 2.64 -13.00 8.47
N ILE A 247 3.95 -13.01 8.34
CA ILE A 247 4.85 -12.16 9.14
C ILE A 247 4.64 -10.67 8.81
N CYS A 248 4.45 -10.34 7.54
CA CYS A 248 4.30 -8.97 7.07
C CYS A 248 3.17 -8.87 6.03
N PRO A 249 1.89 -8.91 6.42
CA PRO A 249 0.79 -8.74 5.47
C PRO A 249 0.81 -7.32 4.92
N LEU A 250 0.64 -7.20 3.58
CA LEU A 250 0.62 -5.90 2.89
C LEU A 250 -0.65 -5.13 3.25
N GLN A 251 -0.51 -3.83 3.51
CA GLN A 251 -1.63 -2.95 3.83
C GLN A 251 -2.49 -2.69 2.59
N ILE A 252 -3.81 -2.81 2.78
CA ILE A 252 -4.79 -2.61 1.71
C ILE A 252 -4.74 -1.18 1.16
N ASP A 253 -4.57 -0.19 2.02
CA ASP A 253 -4.50 1.23 1.64
C ASP A 253 -3.38 1.51 0.62
N ILE A 254 -2.23 0.87 0.78
CA ILE A 254 -1.11 0.99 -0.16
C ILE A 254 -1.51 0.42 -1.51
N VAL A 255 -2.11 -0.77 -1.51
CA VAL A 255 -2.49 -1.49 -2.74
C VAL A 255 -3.57 -0.72 -3.51
N GLU A 256 -4.61 -0.24 -2.82
CA GLU A 256 -5.69 0.53 -3.45
C GLU A 256 -5.17 1.78 -4.14
N ARG A 257 -4.32 2.55 -3.46
CA ARG A 257 -3.72 3.77 -4.02
C ARG A 257 -2.85 3.48 -5.25
N LEU A 258 -2.01 2.47 -5.18
CA LEU A 258 -1.12 2.12 -6.31
C LEU A 258 -1.90 1.58 -7.51
N ILE A 259 -2.92 0.76 -7.30
CA ILE A 259 -3.77 0.24 -8.37
C ILE A 259 -4.53 1.38 -9.06
N GLU A 260 -5.10 2.31 -8.30
CA GLU A 260 -5.82 3.44 -8.88
C GLU A 260 -4.90 4.39 -9.63
N LEU A 261 -3.72 4.70 -9.07
CA LEU A 261 -2.74 5.58 -9.71
C LEU A 261 -2.19 5.04 -11.03
N PHE A 262 -1.88 3.74 -11.08
CA PHE A 262 -1.01 3.20 -12.13
C PHE A 262 -1.69 2.16 -13.02
N SER A 263 -2.98 1.92 -12.85
CA SER A 263 -3.73 1.01 -13.72
C SER A 263 -5.11 1.53 -14.05
N MET A 264 -5.65 1.05 -15.18
CA MET A 264 -7.01 1.31 -15.61
C MET A 264 -7.89 0.08 -15.41
N LYS A 265 -9.21 0.27 -15.28
CA LYS A 265 -10.17 -0.86 -15.22
C LYS A 265 -9.98 -1.78 -16.42
N GLY A 266 -10.05 -3.09 -16.18
CA GLY A 266 -9.84 -4.12 -17.19
C GLY A 266 -8.38 -4.51 -17.45
N GLU A 267 -7.40 -3.75 -16.97
CA GLU A 267 -5.99 -4.11 -17.06
C GLU A 267 -5.61 -5.24 -16.10
N THR A 268 -4.46 -5.84 -16.34
CA THR A 268 -3.94 -6.92 -15.49
C THR A 268 -2.87 -6.38 -14.54
N VAL A 269 -3.08 -6.59 -13.25
CA VAL A 269 -2.08 -6.37 -12.21
C VAL A 269 -1.36 -7.69 -11.92
N TYR A 270 -0.03 -7.67 -11.89
CA TYR A 270 0.78 -8.84 -11.61
C TYR A 270 1.52 -8.69 -10.27
N GLU A 271 1.46 -9.74 -9.45
CA GLU A 271 2.14 -9.82 -8.15
C GLU A 271 3.00 -11.08 -8.08
N PRO A 272 4.35 -10.95 -8.13
CA PRO A 272 5.25 -12.10 -8.06
C PRO A 272 5.37 -12.73 -6.67
N PHE A 273 4.95 -12.05 -5.62
CA PHE A 273 5.03 -12.48 -4.23
C PHE A 273 3.66 -12.38 -3.56
N GLY A 274 2.73 -13.24 -3.99
CA GLY A 274 1.30 -13.13 -3.68
C GLY A 274 0.94 -13.12 -2.20
N GLY A 275 1.67 -13.85 -1.36
CA GLY A 275 1.38 -13.95 0.07
C GLY A 275 -0.07 -14.35 0.32
N LEU A 276 -0.80 -13.52 1.05
CA LEU A 276 -2.24 -13.68 1.27
C LEU A 276 -3.12 -13.17 0.11
N MET A 277 -2.54 -12.94 -1.06
CA MET A 277 -3.23 -12.45 -2.26
C MET A 277 -3.91 -11.09 -2.06
N THR A 278 -3.30 -10.19 -1.30
CA THR A 278 -3.84 -8.84 -1.10
C THR A 278 -3.97 -8.09 -2.43
N VAL A 279 -2.91 -8.06 -3.24
CA VAL A 279 -2.92 -7.38 -4.54
C VAL A 279 -3.98 -7.97 -5.49
N PRO A 280 -4.05 -9.29 -5.72
CA PRO A 280 -5.11 -9.88 -6.54
C PRO A 280 -6.52 -9.58 -6.03
N THR A 281 -6.75 -9.68 -4.72
CA THR A 281 -8.07 -9.43 -4.12
C THR A 281 -8.54 -8.00 -4.36
N ILE A 282 -7.64 -7.04 -4.14
CA ILE A 282 -7.97 -5.62 -4.32
C ILE A 282 -8.06 -5.25 -5.81
N ALA A 283 -7.22 -5.82 -6.67
CA ALA A 283 -7.32 -5.62 -8.10
C ALA A 283 -8.70 -6.04 -8.64
N LEU A 284 -9.21 -7.20 -8.21
CA LEU A 284 -10.57 -7.63 -8.54
C LEU A 284 -11.63 -6.66 -7.99
N LYS A 285 -11.54 -6.27 -6.72
CA LYS A 285 -12.44 -5.28 -6.10
C LYS A 285 -12.54 -4.00 -6.94
N MET A 286 -11.42 -3.57 -7.50
CA MET A 286 -11.30 -2.33 -8.27
C MET A 286 -11.56 -2.51 -9.78
N GLY A 287 -12.02 -3.68 -10.22
CA GLY A 287 -12.34 -3.94 -11.62
C GLY A 287 -11.14 -4.20 -12.52
N ARG A 288 -10.01 -4.59 -11.96
CA ARG A 288 -8.82 -5.04 -12.70
C ARG A 288 -8.76 -6.57 -12.72
N LYS A 289 -8.05 -7.13 -13.70
CA LYS A 289 -7.65 -8.54 -13.69
C LYS A 289 -6.40 -8.70 -12.83
N ALA A 290 -6.18 -9.91 -12.29
CA ALA A 290 -5.00 -10.18 -11.48
C ALA A 290 -4.33 -11.49 -11.85
N LYS A 291 -2.99 -11.50 -11.72
CA LYS A 291 -2.17 -12.71 -11.73
C LYS A 291 -1.19 -12.62 -10.58
N ALA A 292 -1.00 -13.71 -9.85
CA ALA A 292 -0.02 -13.75 -8.77
C ALA A 292 0.66 -15.12 -8.69
N VAL A 293 1.84 -15.12 -8.08
CA VAL A 293 2.59 -16.33 -7.75
C VAL A 293 2.84 -16.33 -6.24
N GLU A 294 2.64 -17.46 -5.59
CA GLU A 294 2.99 -17.67 -4.20
C GLU A 294 3.64 -19.05 -4.05
N LEU A 295 4.82 -19.07 -3.46
CA LEU A 295 5.61 -20.29 -3.29
C LEU A 295 5.14 -21.11 -2.08
N ASN A 296 4.71 -20.43 -1.00
CA ASN A 296 4.22 -21.06 0.20
C ASN A 296 2.79 -21.58 -0.01
N SER A 297 2.61 -22.89 0.00
CA SER A 297 1.33 -23.52 -0.29
C SER A 297 0.22 -23.18 0.71
N GLU A 298 0.56 -22.89 1.97
CA GLU A 298 -0.43 -22.51 2.98
C GLU A 298 -0.90 -21.06 2.78
N TYR A 299 0.03 -20.15 2.50
CA TYR A 299 -0.33 -18.76 2.16
C TYR A 299 -1.14 -18.71 0.87
N TYR A 300 -0.77 -19.53 -0.12
CA TYR A 300 -1.53 -19.66 -1.37
C TYR A 300 -2.99 -20.10 -1.12
N LYS A 301 -3.19 -21.13 -0.29
CA LYS A 301 -4.55 -21.64 0.04
C LYS A 301 -5.38 -20.58 0.78
N ASP A 302 -4.76 -19.92 1.76
CA ASP A 302 -5.45 -18.86 2.51
C ASP A 302 -5.74 -17.63 1.63
N GLY A 303 -4.81 -17.27 0.76
CA GLY A 303 -4.99 -16.20 -0.22
C GLY A 303 -6.09 -16.49 -1.23
N LEU A 304 -6.17 -17.72 -1.77
CA LEU A 304 -7.25 -18.12 -2.66
C LEU A 304 -8.64 -17.97 -2.03
N PHE A 305 -8.77 -18.15 -0.73
CA PHE A 305 -10.03 -17.91 -0.05
C PHE A 305 -10.46 -16.44 -0.19
N TYR A 306 -9.56 -15.49 0.03
CA TYR A 306 -9.88 -14.07 -0.09
C TYR A 306 -10.24 -13.68 -1.54
N VAL A 307 -9.49 -14.19 -2.52
CA VAL A 307 -9.77 -13.96 -3.94
C VAL A 307 -11.15 -14.49 -4.32
N ARG A 308 -11.48 -15.73 -3.92
CA ARG A 308 -12.79 -16.35 -4.19
C ARG A 308 -13.93 -15.59 -3.51
N SER A 309 -13.77 -15.28 -2.23
CA SER A 309 -14.77 -14.51 -1.49
C SER A 309 -15.03 -13.13 -2.11
N MET A 310 -13.98 -12.47 -2.61
CA MET A 310 -14.14 -11.21 -3.33
C MET A 310 -14.88 -11.42 -4.67
N HIS A 311 -14.51 -12.44 -5.43
CA HIS A 311 -15.19 -12.76 -6.69
C HIS A 311 -16.67 -13.10 -6.48
N GLU A 312 -17.00 -13.91 -5.47
CA GLU A 312 -18.37 -14.20 -5.09
C GLU A 312 -19.14 -12.95 -4.71
N LYS A 313 -18.54 -12.10 -3.86
CA LYS A 313 -19.15 -10.82 -3.45
C LYS A 313 -19.47 -9.89 -4.63
N LEU A 314 -18.57 -9.82 -5.62
CA LEU A 314 -18.76 -8.99 -6.81
C LEU A 314 -19.83 -9.54 -7.76
N ASN A 315 -20.09 -10.84 -7.71
CA ASN A 315 -21.11 -11.50 -8.54
C ASN A 315 -22.42 -11.78 -7.78
N MET A 316 -22.49 -11.43 -6.50
CA MET A 316 -23.77 -11.52 -5.77
C MET A 316 -24.72 -10.44 -6.28
N PRO A 317 -25.95 -10.85 -6.69
CA PRO A 317 -26.97 -9.88 -7.07
C PRO A 317 -27.30 -8.99 -5.86
N THR A 318 -27.38 -7.71 -6.12
CA THR A 318 -27.79 -6.72 -5.13
C THR A 318 -29.31 -6.71 -5.00
N LEU A 319 -29.84 -6.13 -3.92
CA LEU A 319 -31.29 -5.95 -3.77
C LEU A 319 -31.89 -5.17 -4.96
N PHE A 320 -31.12 -4.26 -5.54
CA PHE A 320 -31.53 -3.46 -6.69
C PHE A 320 -31.66 -4.28 -7.98
N ASP A 321 -30.96 -5.40 -8.11
CA ASP A 321 -31.06 -6.28 -9.27
C ASP A 321 -32.40 -7.06 -9.27
N PHE A 322 -33.08 -7.12 -8.12
CA PHE A 322 -34.39 -7.77 -7.93
C PHE A 322 -35.55 -6.77 -7.91
N LEU A 323 -35.29 -5.47 -7.89
CA LEU A 323 -36.37 -4.48 -7.97
C LEU A 323 -36.82 -4.38 -9.44
N PRO A 324 -38.12 -4.54 -9.76
CA PRO A 324 -38.60 -4.33 -11.10
C PRO A 324 -38.32 -2.90 -11.54
N GLU A 325 -38.08 -2.70 -12.86
CA GLU A 325 -37.69 -1.43 -13.51
C GLU A 325 -38.68 -0.25 -13.32
N LEU A 326 -39.48 -0.27 -12.28
CA LEU A 326 -40.60 0.65 -12.05
C LEU A 326 -40.22 2.00 -11.42
N GLU A 327 -38.95 2.27 -11.15
CA GLU A 327 -38.51 3.57 -10.62
C GLU A 327 -37.40 4.22 -11.47
N LYS A 328 -37.55 4.15 -12.79
CA LYS A 328 -36.91 5.10 -13.70
C LYS A 328 -37.93 6.19 -14.06
N VAL A 329 -38.23 7.08 -13.09
CA VAL A 329 -38.90 8.35 -13.33
C VAL A 329 -38.09 9.45 -12.69
#